data_ec5841a0231cb15e3124d04fb0a2a4ae
#
_entry.id   ec5841a0231cb15e3124d04fb0a2a4ae
#
_cell.length_a   1.000
_cell.length_b   1.000
_cell.length_c   1.000
_cell.angle_alpha   90.00
_cell.angle_beta   90.00
_cell.angle_gamma   90.00
#
_symmetry.space_group_name_H-M   'P 1'
#
loop_
_entity.id
_entity.type
_entity.pdbx_description
1 polymer ?
#
loop_
_entity_poly.entity_id
_entity_poly.type
_entity_poly.pdbx_seq_one_letter_code
_entity_poly.pdbx_strand_id
1 'polypeptide(L)'
;MKRSAICLMLGLSLAAFSCANNAGEVREETVTAGAVDDCPRVDTLTLRPSVFAANIVSNGKIRAGAYADLAFRNADLVADVFVHNGQHVQKGQPLAVIDTYKLDRTLRQQESDIARAELELQDVLIGQGYDPARPDEVPADIMKLARIRSGLDKAEAAYETTRKEREDATLTAPFSGVVANVTVRKYSVPSVSEPAMRIIDDGSMTVAFPVLDSEIGLIQLGDEVEVTPFSGQDRYKGRITEINPIVEENGQIQIRASLDRSRGLIDGLGARVKISRKLDRRLVVPKKAVVLRSGRQVVFTWEDGKALWNYVTTGAENFDSYVIEEGLRPGQIIIVDGNEDLAHESPVVVVR
;
A
#
# COMPACT_ATOMS: atom_id res chain seq x y z
N MET A 1 22.98 -22.86 51.19
CA MET A 1 22.59 -23.88 52.21
C MET A 1 22.40 -25.18 51.47
N LYS A 2 23.26 -26.14 51.89
CA LYS A 2 23.08 -27.61 51.99
C LYS A 2 22.76 -28.34 50.67
N ARG A 3 23.71 -29.13 50.04
CA ARG A 3 24.22 -30.48 50.49
C ARG A 3 23.23 -31.56 50.05
N SER A 4 23.52 -32.66 49.40
CA SER A 4 24.60 -33.69 49.47
C SER A 4 24.34 -34.64 48.29
N ALA A 5 25.22 -35.17 47.48
CA ALA A 5 26.30 -36.08 47.66
C ALA A 5 25.83 -37.54 48.00
N ILE A 6 26.56 -38.44 47.37
CA ILE A 6 26.86 -39.81 47.73
C ILE A 6 26.46 -40.84 46.68
N CYS A 7 27.40 -41.39 45.89
CA CYS A 7 28.35 -42.52 46.11
C CYS A 7 27.59 -43.84 46.12
N LEU A 8 27.95 -44.92 45.51
CA LEU A 8 29.20 -45.63 45.45
C LEU A 8 29.00 -47.03 44.79
N MET A 9 30.02 -47.50 44.12
CA MET A 9 30.59 -48.84 44.09
C MET A 9 29.96 -49.94 43.22
N LEU A 10 30.70 -50.45 42.34
CA LEU A 10 31.70 -51.53 42.33
C LEU A 10 31.12 -52.94 42.04
N GLY A 11 31.61 -53.59 41.01
CA GLY A 11 31.38 -55.03 40.75
C GLY A 11 32.17 -55.52 39.53
N LEU A 12 33.46 -55.72 39.76
CA LEU A 12 34.42 -56.43 38.89
C LEU A 12 34.18 -57.92 38.94
N SER A 13 34.01 -58.65 37.85
CA SER A 13 34.29 -60.09 37.80
C SER A 13 34.80 -60.53 36.44
N LEU A 14 36.09 -60.82 36.40
CA LEU A 14 36.80 -61.64 35.42
C LEU A 14 36.27 -63.06 35.45
N ALA A 15 36.05 -63.63 34.25
CA ALA A 15 36.18 -65.08 34.06
C ALA A 15 36.71 -65.37 32.66
N ALA A 16 37.95 -65.81 32.59
CA ALA A 16 38.60 -66.48 31.50
C ALA A 16 38.26 -67.97 31.49
N PHE A 17 38.02 -68.52 30.32
CA PHE A 17 38.27 -69.93 29.96
C PHE A 17 38.08 -70.07 28.46
N SER A 18 39.05 -70.35 27.73
CA SER A 18 39.84 -71.57 27.40
C SER A 18 39.45 -72.13 25.99
N CYS A 19 40.48 -72.33 25.25
CA CYS A 19 40.56 -72.84 23.85
C CYS A 19 39.86 -74.20 23.63
N ALA A 20 39.28 -74.34 22.42
CA ALA A 20 39.30 -75.62 21.72
C ALA A 20 39.37 -75.41 20.22
N ASN A 21 40.44 -75.88 19.65
CA ASN A 21 40.71 -76.05 18.24
C ASN A 21 39.67 -76.95 17.59
N ASN A 22 39.08 -76.57 16.44
CA ASN A 22 38.62 -77.54 15.47
C ASN A 22 38.82 -77.00 14.07
N ALA A 23 39.70 -77.60 13.33
CA ALA A 23 39.96 -77.31 11.93
C ALA A 23 38.76 -77.81 11.09
N GLY A 24 38.13 -76.89 10.39
CA GLY A 24 37.07 -77.18 9.45
C GLY A 24 37.28 -76.33 8.25
N GLU A 25 37.36 -76.96 7.09
CA GLU A 25 37.64 -76.51 5.76
C GLU A 25 37.06 -75.11 5.40
N VAL A 26 37.94 -74.24 4.94
CA VAL A 26 37.57 -72.99 4.25
C VAL A 26 37.05 -73.34 2.87
N ARG A 27 35.73 -73.35 2.67
CA ARG A 27 35.13 -73.17 1.37
C ARG A 27 35.21 -71.68 1.05
N GLU A 28 36.03 -71.31 0.07
CA GLU A 28 35.93 -70.06 -0.65
C GLU A 28 34.57 -69.99 -1.33
N GLU A 29 33.61 -69.33 -0.69
CA GLU A 29 32.48 -68.76 -1.43
C GLU A 29 33.01 -67.57 -2.20
N THR A 30 33.17 -67.74 -3.48
CA THR A 30 33.29 -66.65 -4.44
C THR A 30 32.01 -65.81 -4.34
N VAL A 31 32.10 -64.72 -3.54
CA VAL A 31 31.12 -63.64 -3.59
C VAL A 31 31.34 -63.01 -4.94
N THR A 32 30.54 -63.41 -5.95
CA THR A 32 30.31 -62.63 -7.12
C THR A 32 29.71 -61.29 -6.63
N ALA A 33 30.57 -60.27 -6.57
CA ALA A 33 30.11 -58.89 -6.44
C ALA A 33 29.25 -58.59 -7.68
N GLY A 34 27.94 -58.77 -7.52
CA GLY A 34 26.99 -58.13 -8.40
C GLY A 34 27.21 -56.63 -8.25
N ALA A 35 27.81 -56.03 -9.23
CA ALA A 35 27.79 -54.58 -9.37
C ALA A 35 26.31 -54.20 -9.47
N VAL A 36 25.70 -53.86 -8.34
CA VAL A 36 24.47 -53.11 -8.33
C VAL A 36 24.87 -51.76 -8.92
N ASP A 37 24.37 -51.54 -10.13
CA ASP A 37 24.52 -50.27 -10.85
C ASP A 37 23.74 -49.24 -10.03
N ASP A 38 24.35 -48.75 -8.94
CA ASP A 38 23.75 -47.79 -7.98
C ASP A 38 23.98 -46.37 -8.49
N CYS A 39 23.73 -46.20 -9.82
CA CYS A 39 23.74 -44.87 -10.43
C CYS A 39 22.53 -44.08 -9.91
N PRO A 40 22.75 -42.90 -9.31
CA PRO A 40 21.67 -42.01 -8.87
C PRO A 40 20.68 -41.77 -10.01
N ARG A 41 19.39 -41.91 -9.69
CA ARG A 41 18.31 -41.63 -10.64
C ARG A 41 17.95 -40.18 -10.53
N VAL A 42 17.87 -39.48 -11.68
CA VAL A 42 17.61 -38.03 -11.71
C VAL A 42 16.49 -37.70 -12.68
N ASP A 43 15.74 -36.67 -12.33
CA ASP A 43 14.79 -36.04 -13.24
C ASP A 43 15.47 -34.85 -13.94
N THR A 44 15.16 -34.66 -15.21
CA THR A 44 15.78 -33.62 -16.02
C THR A 44 14.77 -32.67 -16.67
N LEU A 45 15.23 -31.47 -16.99
CA LEU A 45 14.45 -30.46 -17.69
C LEU A 45 15.34 -29.79 -18.75
N THR A 46 14.87 -29.71 -19.99
CA THR A 46 15.54 -28.90 -21.01
C THR A 46 15.30 -27.43 -20.78
N LEU A 47 16.34 -26.66 -20.54
CA LEU A 47 16.28 -25.24 -20.24
C LEU A 47 15.93 -24.43 -21.49
N ARG A 48 14.76 -23.79 -21.47
CA ARG A 48 14.28 -22.89 -22.54
C ARG A 48 13.91 -21.54 -21.98
N PRO A 49 14.17 -20.44 -22.73
CA PRO A 49 13.65 -19.15 -22.36
C PRO A 49 12.13 -19.21 -22.22
N SER A 50 11.62 -18.80 -21.07
CA SER A 50 10.20 -18.81 -20.74
C SER A 50 9.79 -17.50 -20.08
N VAL A 51 8.48 -17.32 -19.91
CA VAL A 51 7.91 -16.20 -19.17
C VAL A 51 8.03 -16.51 -17.69
N PHE A 52 8.71 -15.65 -16.97
CA PHE A 52 8.78 -15.71 -15.51
C PHE A 52 7.75 -14.76 -14.88
N ALA A 53 6.91 -15.27 -14.01
CA ALA A 53 5.99 -14.45 -13.22
C ALA A 53 6.67 -14.05 -11.90
N ALA A 54 7.21 -12.85 -11.85
CA ALA A 54 7.68 -12.26 -10.59
C ALA A 54 6.46 -11.94 -9.73
N ASN A 55 6.41 -12.49 -8.53
CA ASN A 55 5.35 -12.23 -7.56
C ASN A 55 5.95 -11.57 -6.33
N ILE A 56 5.64 -10.29 -6.13
CA ILE A 56 6.00 -9.56 -4.92
C ILE A 56 4.75 -9.51 -4.04
N VAL A 57 4.89 -9.84 -2.77
CA VAL A 57 3.80 -9.83 -1.79
C VAL A 57 4.14 -8.87 -0.68
N SER A 58 3.27 -7.90 -0.46
CA SER A 58 3.42 -6.93 0.62
C SER A 58 2.11 -6.77 1.40
N ASN A 59 2.21 -6.23 2.60
CA ASN A 59 1.07 -5.84 3.41
C ASN A 59 0.89 -4.32 3.30
N GLY A 60 -0.33 -3.90 2.98
CA GLY A 60 -0.67 -2.50 2.80
C GLY A 60 -1.91 -2.09 3.58
N LYS A 61 -2.26 -0.82 3.41
CA LYS A 61 -3.50 -0.25 3.95
C LYS A 61 -4.34 0.33 2.82
N ILE A 62 -5.60 -0.03 2.80
CA ILE A 62 -6.58 0.59 1.90
C ILE A 62 -6.84 2.01 2.39
N ARG A 63 -6.86 2.96 1.46
CA ARG A 63 -7.10 4.37 1.70
C ARG A 63 -8.11 4.92 0.72
N ALA A 64 -8.95 5.81 1.21
CA ALA A 64 -9.80 6.60 0.33
C ALA A 64 -8.94 7.44 -0.62
N GLY A 65 -9.39 7.59 -1.86
CA GLY A 65 -8.72 8.44 -2.85
C GLY A 65 -8.73 9.91 -2.47
N ALA A 66 -9.82 10.36 -1.82
CA ALA A 66 -9.94 11.67 -1.24
C ALA A 66 -10.68 11.62 0.10
N TYR A 67 -10.34 12.52 0.99
CA TYR A 67 -11.11 12.81 2.19
C TYR A 67 -11.04 14.31 2.51
N ALA A 68 -12.02 14.80 3.23
CA ALA A 68 -12.05 16.16 3.73
C ALA A 68 -12.36 16.17 5.21
N ASP A 69 -11.47 16.79 5.98
CA ASP A 69 -11.71 17.11 7.39
C ASP A 69 -12.42 18.46 7.46
N LEU A 70 -13.65 18.47 7.94
CA LEU A 70 -14.50 19.65 8.01
C LEU A 70 -14.50 20.20 9.42
N ALA A 71 -14.10 21.46 9.58
CA ALA A 71 -14.14 22.18 10.83
C ALA A 71 -14.97 23.45 10.68
N PHE A 72 -15.63 23.89 11.75
CA PHE A 72 -16.25 25.19 11.78
C PHE A 72 -15.18 26.28 11.85
N ARG A 73 -15.41 27.40 11.15
CA ARG A 73 -14.53 28.56 11.21
C ARG A 73 -14.78 29.44 12.42
N ASN A 74 -16.00 29.36 12.94
CA ASN A 74 -16.42 30.13 14.10
C ASN A 74 -16.86 29.19 15.24
N ALA A 75 -16.50 29.54 16.48
CA ALA A 75 -16.91 28.81 17.69
C ALA A 75 -18.21 29.43 18.22
N ASP A 76 -19.35 28.95 17.76
CA ASP A 76 -20.65 29.26 18.33
C ASP A 76 -21.44 27.96 18.60
N LEU A 77 -22.58 28.06 19.26
CA LEU A 77 -23.38 26.91 19.65
C LEU A 77 -23.84 26.12 18.43
N VAL A 78 -23.62 24.81 18.40
CA VAL A 78 -24.18 23.96 17.34
C VAL A 78 -25.69 23.92 17.43
N ALA A 79 -26.37 24.50 16.46
CA ALA A 79 -27.82 24.56 16.40
C ALA A 79 -28.41 23.21 15.99
N ASP A 80 -27.83 22.54 14.99
CA ASP A 80 -28.24 21.21 14.59
C ASP A 80 -27.12 20.42 13.88
N VAL A 81 -27.24 19.07 13.90
CA VAL A 81 -26.39 18.12 13.17
C VAL A 81 -27.31 17.20 12.37
N PHE A 82 -27.20 17.26 11.05
CA PHE A 82 -28.13 16.59 10.12
C PHE A 82 -27.71 15.20 9.69
N VAL A 83 -26.49 14.78 10.09
CA VAL A 83 -25.86 13.54 9.62
C VAL A 83 -25.28 12.73 10.77
N HIS A 84 -25.06 11.46 10.51
CA HIS A 84 -24.41 10.53 11.43
C HIS A 84 -23.29 9.73 10.72
N ASN A 85 -22.43 9.09 11.50
CA ASN A 85 -21.37 8.24 10.98
C ASN A 85 -21.94 7.11 10.09
N GLY A 86 -21.30 6.90 8.92
CA GLY A 86 -21.72 5.91 7.95
C GLY A 86 -22.81 6.37 6.98
N GLN A 87 -23.36 7.57 7.14
CA GLN A 87 -24.36 8.12 6.23
C GLN A 87 -23.71 8.59 4.92
N HIS A 88 -24.32 8.24 3.80
CA HIS A 88 -23.95 8.76 2.49
C HIS A 88 -24.53 10.15 2.27
N VAL A 89 -23.71 11.07 1.77
CA VAL A 89 -24.08 12.47 1.51
C VAL A 89 -23.70 12.88 0.10
N GLN A 90 -24.42 13.86 -0.45
CA GLN A 90 -24.13 14.45 -1.76
C GLN A 90 -23.35 15.75 -1.62
N LYS A 91 -22.60 16.10 -2.67
CA LYS A 91 -21.91 17.39 -2.74
C LYS A 91 -22.87 18.55 -2.49
N GLY A 92 -22.50 19.48 -1.62
CA GLY A 92 -23.29 20.65 -1.22
C GLY A 92 -24.37 20.36 -0.18
N GLN A 93 -24.56 19.11 0.25
CA GLN A 93 -25.53 18.77 1.29
C GLN A 93 -25.11 19.40 2.62
N PRO A 94 -26.06 20.09 3.34
CA PRO A 94 -25.80 20.56 4.70
C PRO A 94 -25.58 19.39 5.67
N LEU A 95 -24.56 19.53 6.53
CA LEU A 95 -24.15 18.48 7.47
C LEU A 95 -24.38 18.88 8.92
N ALA A 96 -24.05 20.11 9.26
CA ALA A 96 -24.29 20.70 10.58
C ALA A 96 -24.32 22.23 10.46
N VAL A 97 -24.94 22.88 11.41
CA VAL A 97 -25.05 24.34 11.46
C VAL A 97 -24.84 24.84 12.89
N ILE A 98 -24.08 25.93 13.02
CA ILE A 98 -24.00 26.68 14.27
C ILE A 98 -25.05 27.80 14.32
N ASP A 99 -25.30 28.36 15.48
CA ASP A 99 -26.28 29.45 15.69
C ASP A 99 -25.87 30.67 14.85
N THR A 100 -26.77 31.10 13.97
CA THR A 100 -26.56 32.25 13.07
C THR A 100 -27.24 33.53 13.56
N TYR A 101 -27.93 33.52 14.73
CA TYR A 101 -28.74 34.63 15.19
C TYR A 101 -27.98 35.97 15.24
N LYS A 102 -26.74 35.95 15.74
CA LYS A 102 -25.91 37.18 15.82
C LYS A 102 -25.54 37.65 14.40
N LEU A 103 -25.15 36.76 13.53
CA LEU A 103 -24.78 37.07 12.15
C LEU A 103 -25.98 37.62 11.35
N ASP A 104 -27.15 36.99 11.51
CA ASP A 104 -28.40 37.44 10.87
C ASP A 104 -28.85 38.84 11.36
N ARG A 105 -28.57 39.17 12.62
CA ARG A 105 -28.81 40.53 13.13
C ARG A 105 -27.81 41.54 12.59
N THR A 106 -26.54 41.19 12.53
CA THR A 106 -25.47 42.03 11.95
C THR A 106 -25.73 42.30 10.49
N LEU A 107 -26.13 41.29 9.71
CA LEU A 107 -26.49 41.47 8.30
C LEU A 107 -27.63 42.48 8.12
N ARG A 108 -28.72 42.36 8.91
CA ARG A 108 -29.82 43.34 8.85
C ARG A 108 -29.39 44.78 9.21
N GLN A 109 -28.45 44.94 10.14
CA GLN A 109 -27.89 46.24 10.47
C GLN A 109 -27.06 46.78 9.29
N GLN A 110 -26.24 45.96 8.69
CA GLN A 110 -25.39 46.32 7.53
C GLN A 110 -26.22 46.62 6.26
N GLU A 111 -27.35 45.92 6.06
CA GLU A 111 -28.31 46.29 5.00
C GLU A 111 -28.84 47.71 5.19
N SER A 112 -29.15 48.09 6.45
CA SER A 112 -29.56 49.46 6.76
C SER A 112 -28.41 50.48 6.57
N ASP A 113 -27.16 50.08 6.85
CA ASP A 113 -25.97 50.91 6.65
C ASP A 113 -25.69 51.11 5.16
N ILE A 114 -25.87 50.08 4.31
CA ILE A 114 -25.80 50.18 2.83
C ILE A 114 -26.86 51.16 2.31
N ALA A 115 -28.14 50.97 2.72
CA ALA A 115 -29.20 51.85 2.29
C ALA A 115 -28.95 53.33 2.66
N ARG A 116 -28.39 53.58 3.84
CA ARG A 116 -27.97 54.93 4.23
C ARG A 116 -26.82 55.44 3.37
N ALA A 117 -25.80 54.63 3.09
CA ALA A 117 -24.67 55.02 2.25
C ALA A 117 -25.06 55.22 0.80
N GLU A 118 -26.09 54.53 0.29
CA GLU A 118 -26.67 54.77 -1.04
C GLU A 118 -27.35 56.14 -1.12
N LEU A 119 -28.11 56.55 -0.07
CA LEU A 119 -28.68 57.90 -0.03
C LEU A 119 -27.59 58.97 0.03
N GLU A 120 -26.55 58.80 0.81
CA GLU A 120 -25.40 59.69 0.89
C GLU A 120 -24.66 59.76 -0.49
N LEU A 121 -24.56 58.63 -1.21
CA LEU A 121 -24.01 58.62 -2.57
C LEU A 121 -24.82 59.52 -3.51
N GLN A 122 -26.16 59.44 -3.43
CA GLN A 122 -27.03 60.27 -4.24
C GLN A 122 -26.81 61.76 -3.89
N ASP A 123 -26.73 62.12 -2.63
CA ASP A 123 -26.47 63.50 -2.17
C ASP A 123 -25.11 64.02 -2.64
N VAL A 124 -24.05 63.15 -2.59
CA VAL A 124 -22.71 63.50 -3.09
C VAL A 124 -22.75 63.74 -4.61
N LEU A 125 -23.47 62.92 -5.42
CA LEU A 125 -23.58 63.07 -6.83
C LEU A 125 -24.35 64.34 -7.20
N ILE A 126 -25.49 64.63 -6.55
CA ILE A 126 -26.27 65.86 -6.75
C ILE A 126 -25.40 67.08 -6.43
N GLY A 127 -24.62 67.04 -5.34
CA GLY A 127 -23.70 68.12 -4.96
C GLY A 127 -22.60 68.40 -5.97
N GLN A 128 -22.30 67.40 -6.84
CA GLN A 128 -21.36 67.53 -7.96
C GLN A 128 -22.02 67.81 -9.32
N GLY A 129 -23.36 67.98 -9.34
CA GLY A 129 -24.11 68.32 -10.53
C GLY A 129 -24.51 67.14 -11.41
N TYR A 130 -24.44 65.90 -10.90
CA TYR A 130 -24.87 64.71 -11.61
C TYR A 130 -26.25 64.24 -11.14
N ASP A 131 -27.00 63.63 -12.07
CA ASP A 131 -28.31 63.03 -11.76
C ASP A 131 -28.08 61.56 -11.24
N PRO A 132 -28.42 61.25 -9.98
CA PRO A 132 -28.29 59.91 -9.45
C PRO A 132 -29.15 58.87 -10.20
N ALA A 133 -30.21 59.27 -10.89
CA ALA A 133 -31.04 58.38 -11.68
C ALA A 133 -30.36 57.91 -12.98
N ARG A 134 -29.24 58.58 -13.37
CA ARG A 134 -28.48 58.29 -14.57
C ARG A 134 -27.00 57.97 -14.28
N PRO A 135 -26.72 56.88 -13.56
CA PRO A 135 -25.37 56.57 -13.09
C PRO A 135 -24.37 56.34 -14.26
N ASP A 136 -24.87 55.95 -15.42
CA ASP A 136 -24.05 55.70 -16.65
C ASP A 136 -23.50 57.03 -17.26
N GLU A 137 -24.07 58.19 -16.91
CA GLU A 137 -23.59 59.51 -17.32
C GLU A 137 -22.50 60.07 -16.39
N VAL A 138 -22.24 59.41 -15.24
CA VAL A 138 -21.24 59.84 -14.27
C VAL A 138 -19.86 59.31 -14.65
N PRO A 139 -18.83 60.17 -14.83
CA PRO A 139 -17.46 59.70 -15.05
C PRO A 139 -17.00 58.74 -13.98
N ALA A 140 -16.25 57.67 -14.38
CA ALA A 140 -15.86 56.59 -13.50
C ALA A 140 -15.03 57.05 -12.27
N ASP A 141 -14.19 58.06 -12.47
CA ASP A 141 -13.39 58.68 -11.40
C ASP A 141 -14.24 59.44 -10.39
N ILE A 142 -15.25 60.17 -10.85
CA ILE A 142 -16.22 60.88 -10.02
C ILE A 142 -17.08 59.89 -9.23
N MET A 143 -17.60 58.88 -9.92
CA MET A 143 -18.36 57.78 -9.24
C MET A 143 -17.54 57.09 -8.15
N LYS A 144 -16.29 56.75 -8.44
CA LYS A 144 -15.40 56.15 -7.50
C LYS A 144 -15.18 57.05 -6.26
N LEU A 145 -14.96 58.35 -6.48
CA LEU A 145 -14.78 59.29 -5.38
C LEU A 145 -16.06 59.44 -4.56
N ALA A 146 -17.23 59.49 -5.19
CA ALA A 146 -18.53 59.58 -4.55
C ALA A 146 -18.83 58.35 -3.71
N ARG A 147 -18.57 57.12 -4.20
CA ARG A 147 -18.70 55.85 -3.43
C ARG A 147 -17.81 55.84 -2.20
N ILE A 148 -16.55 56.32 -2.31
CA ILE A 148 -15.64 56.42 -1.16
C ILE A 148 -16.17 57.43 -0.12
N ARG A 149 -16.64 58.60 -0.60
CA ARG A 149 -17.15 59.66 0.30
C ARG A 149 -18.42 59.26 1.05
N SER A 150 -19.34 58.61 0.37
CA SER A 150 -20.58 58.11 0.96
C SER A 150 -20.35 56.93 1.92
N GLY A 151 -19.17 56.27 1.83
CA GLY A 151 -18.85 55.07 2.59
C GLY A 151 -19.51 53.80 2.09
N LEU A 152 -20.10 53.82 0.86
CA LEU A 152 -20.81 52.67 0.26
C LEU A 152 -19.91 51.47 0.10
N ASP A 153 -18.70 51.65 -0.48
CA ASP A 153 -17.74 50.57 -0.65
C ASP A 153 -17.37 49.87 0.66
N LYS A 154 -17.29 50.66 1.75
CA LYS A 154 -17.01 50.15 3.08
C LYS A 154 -18.19 49.34 3.66
N ALA A 155 -19.42 49.85 3.48
CA ALA A 155 -20.63 49.18 3.93
C ALA A 155 -20.87 47.86 3.19
N GLU A 156 -20.71 47.85 1.88
CA GLU A 156 -20.79 46.62 1.04
C GLU A 156 -19.75 45.61 1.45
N ALA A 157 -18.46 46.00 1.64
CA ALA A 157 -17.40 45.09 2.02
C ALA A 157 -17.66 44.46 3.42
N ALA A 158 -18.22 45.23 4.36
CA ALA A 158 -18.60 44.71 5.66
C ALA A 158 -19.74 43.68 5.55
N TYR A 159 -20.76 43.99 4.76
CA TYR A 159 -21.87 43.08 4.51
C TYR A 159 -21.42 41.77 3.86
N GLU A 160 -20.57 41.82 2.81
CA GLU A 160 -20.04 40.66 2.15
C GLU A 160 -19.22 39.78 3.11
N THR A 161 -18.43 40.38 4.01
CA THR A 161 -17.68 39.65 5.02
C THR A 161 -18.61 38.87 5.96
N THR A 162 -19.61 39.55 6.54
CA THR A 162 -20.58 38.91 7.46
C THR A 162 -21.44 37.89 6.73
N ARG A 163 -21.82 38.14 5.46
CA ARG A 163 -22.52 37.17 4.62
C ARG A 163 -21.71 35.91 4.47
N LYS A 164 -20.42 36.03 4.21
CA LYS A 164 -19.51 34.87 4.07
C LYS A 164 -19.38 34.11 5.41
N GLU A 165 -19.27 34.82 6.53
CA GLU A 165 -19.25 34.19 7.86
C GLU A 165 -20.54 33.40 8.13
N ARG A 166 -21.69 33.95 7.71
CA ARG A 166 -22.98 33.26 7.84
C ARG A 166 -23.08 32.01 6.96
N GLU A 167 -22.55 32.07 5.73
CA GLU A 167 -22.44 30.88 4.87
C GLU A 167 -21.56 29.81 5.53
N ASP A 168 -20.40 30.21 6.05
CA ASP A 168 -19.43 29.33 6.73
C ASP A 168 -19.95 28.79 8.06
N ALA A 169 -21.05 29.35 8.62
CA ALA A 169 -21.74 28.79 9.79
C ALA A 169 -22.42 27.44 9.48
N THR A 170 -22.61 27.09 8.22
CA THR A 170 -23.15 25.80 7.79
C THR A 170 -22.06 24.96 7.16
N LEU A 171 -21.73 23.83 7.76
CA LEU A 171 -20.84 22.85 7.13
C LEU A 171 -21.58 22.12 6.02
N THR A 172 -21.00 22.11 4.84
CA THR A 172 -21.53 21.40 3.67
C THR A 172 -20.52 20.39 3.14
N ALA A 173 -21.01 19.32 2.52
CA ALA A 173 -20.15 18.31 1.91
C ALA A 173 -19.45 18.86 0.65
N PRO A 174 -18.10 18.86 0.58
CA PRO A 174 -17.37 19.38 -0.58
C PRO A 174 -17.46 18.46 -1.81
N PHE A 175 -17.71 17.18 -1.59
CA PHE A 175 -17.97 16.15 -2.58
C PHE A 175 -18.92 15.09 -2.02
N SER A 176 -19.45 14.23 -2.88
CA SER A 176 -20.31 13.11 -2.45
C SER A 176 -19.45 12.00 -1.84
N GLY A 177 -19.91 11.42 -0.73
CA GLY A 177 -19.15 10.39 -0.01
C GLY A 177 -19.81 9.97 1.28
N VAL A 178 -19.07 9.31 2.16
CA VAL A 178 -19.56 8.79 3.44
C VAL A 178 -19.03 9.63 4.60
N VAL A 179 -19.93 9.98 5.52
CA VAL A 179 -19.60 10.71 6.75
C VAL A 179 -18.90 9.82 7.76
N ALA A 180 -17.80 10.27 8.30
CA ALA A 180 -17.05 9.61 9.35
C ALA A 180 -16.62 10.58 10.45
N ASN A 181 -16.32 10.06 11.63
CA ASN A 181 -15.75 10.80 12.75
C ASN A 181 -16.56 12.07 13.13
N VAL A 182 -17.89 11.96 13.23
CA VAL A 182 -18.72 13.06 13.71
C VAL A 182 -18.44 13.26 15.21
N THR A 183 -17.78 14.36 15.55
CA THR A 183 -17.36 14.71 16.93
C THR A 183 -18.30 15.73 17.57
N VAL A 184 -18.99 16.53 16.76
CA VAL A 184 -19.89 17.60 17.23
C VAL A 184 -21.28 17.07 17.57
N ARG A 185 -21.93 17.75 18.50
CA ARG A 185 -23.30 17.44 18.96
C ARG A 185 -24.11 18.71 19.06
N LYS A 186 -25.42 18.59 18.88
CA LYS A 186 -26.36 19.68 19.14
C LYS A 186 -26.12 20.26 20.52
N TYR A 187 -26.11 21.58 20.63
CA TYR A 187 -25.87 22.37 21.85
C TYR A 187 -24.43 22.30 22.40
N SER A 188 -23.48 21.77 21.66
CA SER A 188 -22.05 21.92 22.00
C SER A 188 -21.45 23.13 21.30
N VAL A 189 -20.32 23.61 21.79
CA VAL A 189 -19.50 24.61 21.10
C VAL A 189 -18.32 23.89 20.45
N PRO A 190 -18.20 23.91 19.11
CA PRO A 190 -17.14 23.21 18.41
C PRO A 190 -15.79 23.92 18.58
N SER A 191 -14.71 23.15 18.52
CA SER A 191 -13.36 23.70 18.37
C SER A 191 -13.12 24.09 16.90
N VAL A 192 -12.53 25.26 16.67
CA VAL A 192 -12.14 25.73 15.33
C VAL A 192 -10.86 25.04 14.83
N SER A 193 -10.09 24.44 15.74
CA SER A 193 -8.83 23.76 15.42
C SER A 193 -9.00 22.25 15.20
N GLU A 194 -10.15 21.67 15.54
CA GLU A 194 -10.43 20.25 15.42
C GLU A 194 -11.53 19.99 14.39
N PRO A 195 -11.39 18.94 13.58
CA PRO A 195 -12.45 18.56 12.65
C PRO A 195 -13.73 18.18 13.37
N ALA A 196 -14.85 18.78 12.93
CA ALA A 196 -16.19 18.43 13.38
C ALA A 196 -16.64 17.07 12.82
N MET A 197 -16.21 16.76 11.63
CA MET A 197 -16.45 15.49 10.94
C MET A 197 -15.52 15.33 9.73
N ARG A 198 -15.47 14.11 9.20
CA ARG A 198 -14.75 13.78 7.97
C ARG A 198 -15.72 13.27 6.90
N ILE A 199 -15.52 13.69 5.67
CA ILE A 199 -16.15 13.07 4.50
C ILE A 199 -15.11 12.25 3.77
N ILE A 200 -15.45 11.00 3.43
CA ILE A 200 -14.58 10.05 2.74
C ILE A 200 -15.19 9.77 1.37
N ASP A 201 -14.42 9.94 0.31
CA ASP A 201 -14.79 9.48 -1.03
C ASP A 201 -14.71 7.96 -1.08
N ASP A 202 -15.85 7.29 -1.11
CA ASP A 202 -15.97 5.83 -1.23
C ASP A 202 -16.05 5.35 -2.69
N GLY A 203 -16.10 6.27 -3.65
CA GLY A 203 -16.08 5.99 -5.08
C GLY A 203 -14.70 5.63 -5.61
N SER A 204 -13.65 6.13 -4.96
CA SER A 204 -12.26 5.87 -5.35
C SER A 204 -11.45 5.37 -4.15
N MET A 205 -10.97 4.13 -4.23
CA MET A 205 -10.10 3.56 -3.20
C MET A 205 -8.73 3.25 -3.77
N THR A 206 -7.73 3.44 -2.95
CA THR A 206 -6.33 3.12 -3.24
C THR A 206 -5.80 2.15 -2.20
N VAL A 207 -4.69 1.50 -2.48
CA VAL A 207 -3.92 0.77 -1.47
C VAL A 207 -2.51 1.35 -1.42
N ALA A 208 -2.04 1.68 -0.22
CA ALA A 208 -0.67 2.09 0.03
C ALA A 208 0.07 0.94 0.70
N PHE A 209 1.23 0.56 0.16
CA PHE A 209 2.03 -0.55 0.65
C PHE A 209 3.51 -0.31 0.43
N PRO A 210 4.39 -0.78 1.32
CA PRO A 210 5.83 -0.71 1.15
C PRO A 210 6.35 -1.87 0.30
N VAL A 211 7.45 -1.64 -0.42
CA VAL A 211 8.27 -2.68 -1.06
C VAL A 211 9.73 -2.44 -0.74
N LEU A 212 10.56 -3.48 -0.81
CA LEU A 212 11.99 -3.34 -0.57
C LEU A 212 12.68 -2.62 -1.74
N ASP A 213 13.76 -1.89 -1.45
CA ASP A 213 14.58 -1.23 -2.46
C ASP A 213 15.17 -2.22 -3.48
N SER A 214 15.50 -3.43 -3.04
CA SER A 214 15.95 -4.53 -3.90
C SER A 214 14.90 -5.03 -4.90
N GLU A 215 13.62 -4.82 -4.62
CA GLU A 215 12.49 -5.27 -5.45
C GLU A 215 12.01 -4.20 -6.44
N ILE A 216 12.40 -2.93 -6.22
CA ILE A 216 11.87 -1.80 -7.01
C ILE A 216 12.17 -1.93 -8.52
N GLY A 217 13.29 -2.53 -8.89
CA GLY A 217 13.65 -2.80 -10.28
C GLY A 217 12.67 -3.72 -11.02
N LEU A 218 11.85 -4.48 -10.27
CA LEU A 218 10.83 -5.38 -10.81
C LEU A 218 9.45 -4.72 -10.93
N ILE A 219 9.29 -3.47 -10.49
CA ILE A 219 8.00 -2.78 -10.40
C ILE A 219 7.98 -1.58 -11.33
N GLN A 220 6.84 -1.36 -12.00
CA GLN A 220 6.62 -0.20 -12.87
C GLN A 220 5.23 0.40 -12.65
N LEU A 221 5.09 1.68 -13.01
CA LEU A 221 3.78 2.32 -13.08
C LEU A 221 2.88 1.56 -14.05
N GLY A 222 1.63 1.32 -13.66
CA GLY A 222 0.65 0.56 -14.42
C GLY A 222 0.66 -0.96 -14.20
N ASP A 223 1.62 -1.50 -13.45
CA ASP A 223 1.64 -2.93 -13.10
C ASP A 223 0.35 -3.32 -12.36
N GLU A 224 -0.15 -4.52 -12.66
CA GLU A 224 -1.37 -5.03 -12.04
C GLU A 224 -1.10 -5.51 -10.61
N VAL A 225 -2.01 -5.15 -9.72
CA VAL A 225 -2.01 -5.61 -8.33
C VAL A 225 -3.30 -6.35 -8.00
N GLU A 226 -3.18 -7.39 -7.20
CA GLU A 226 -4.31 -8.07 -6.58
C GLU A 226 -4.28 -7.76 -5.08
N VAL A 227 -5.37 -7.21 -4.56
CA VAL A 227 -5.50 -6.79 -3.17
C VAL A 227 -6.55 -7.62 -2.47
N THR A 228 -6.18 -8.24 -1.36
CA THR A 228 -7.07 -9.04 -0.53
C THR A 228 -7.11 -8.46 0.88
N PRO A 229 -8.23 -7.84 1.32
CA PRO A 229 -8.38 -7.33 2.68
C PRO A 229 -8.24 -8.45 3.71
N PHE A 230 -7.63 -8.16 4.87
CA PHE A 230 -7.54 -9.16 5.95
C PHE A 230 -8.90 -9.50 6.58
N SER A 231 -9.91 -8.64 6.40
CA SER A 231 -11.27 -8.83 6.89
C SER A 231 -12.14 -9.76 6.04
N GLY A 232 -11.66 -10.21 4.89
CA GLY A 232 -12.43 -11.01 3.94
C GLY A 232 -11.57 -11.80 2.97
N GLN A 233 -12.22 -12.50 2.03
CA GLN A 233 -11.56 -13.27 0.97
C GLN A 233 -11.77 -12.65 -0.42
N ASP A 234 -12.49 -11.55 -0.50
CA ASP A 234 -12.73 -10.86 -1.77
C ASP A 234 -11.42 -10.31 -2.33
N ARG A 235 -11.25 -10.47 -3.63
CA ARG A 235 -10.08 -9.99 -4.35
C ARG A 235 -10.44 -8.77 -5.16
N TYR A 236 -9.65 -7.75 -5.00
CA TYR A 236 -9.77 -6.49 -5.72
C TYR A 236 -8.58 -6.34 -6.65
N LYS A 237 -8.84 -6.01 -7.90
CA LYS A 237 -7.80 -5.70 -8.87
C LYS A 237 -7.53 -4.20 -8.86
N GLY A 238 -6.30 -3.86 -9.18
CA GLY A 238 -5.89 -2.47 -9.28
C GLY A 238 -4.63 -2.33 -10.11
N ARG A 239 -4.14 -1.09 -10.20
CA ARG A 239 -2.91 -0.74 -10.92
C ARG A 239 -2.07 0.22 -10.11
N ILE A 240 -0.75 0.05 -10.19
CA ILE A 240 0.20 0.96 -9.57
C ILE A 240 0.11 2.33 -10.24
N THR A 241 -0.20 3.35 -9.45
CA THR A 241 -0.34 4.74 -9.90
C THR A 241 0.78 5.63 -9.43
N GLU A 242 1.46 5.27 -8.34
CA GLU A 242 2.50 6.10 -7.73
C GLU A 242 3.58 5.23 -7.13
N ILE A 243 4.84 5.61 -7.36
CA ILE A 243 6.02 5.07 -6.71
C ILE A 243 6.73 6.25 -6.06
N ASN A 244 6.83 6.25 -4.73
CA ASN A 244 7.54 7.33 -4.02
C ASN A 244 9.03 7.27 -4.37
N PRO A 245 9.67 8.36 -4.83
CA PRO A 245 11.08 8.35 -5.19
C PRO A 245 12.04 8.43 -3.98
N ILE A 246 11.54 8.13 -2.78
CA ILE A 246 12.30 8.17 -1.52
C ILE A 246 12.36 6.76 -0.93
N VAL A 247 13.57 6.30 -0.61
CA VAL A 247 13.80 5.11 0.21
C VAL A 247 13.78 5.53 1.68
N GLU A 248 12.90 4.93 2.46
CA GLU A 248 12.83 5.16 3.90
C GLU A 248 14.03 4.55 4.63
N GLU A 249 14.31 4.96 5.87
CA GLU A 249 15.42 4.46 6.68
C GLU A 249 15.43 2.93 6.87
N ASN A 250 14.28 2.30 6.77
CA ASN A 250 14.09 0.84 6.86
C ASN A 250 14.32 0.11 5.52
N GLY A 251 14.82 0.80 4.46
CA GLY A 251 15.05 0.24 3.14
C GLY A 251 13.76 -0.01 2.34
N GLN A 252 12.66 0.64 2.68
CA GLN A 252 11.37 0.48 2.01
C GLN A 252 11.02 1.70 1.16
N ILE A 253 10.29 1.45 0.09
CA ILE A 253 9.74 2.47 -0.82
C ILE A 253 8.22 2.34 -0.77
N GLN A 254 7.52 3.45 -0.54
CA GLN A 254 6.07 3.47 -0.53
C GLN A 254 5.51 3.49 -1.95
N ILE A 255 4.59 2.58 -2.19
CA ILE A 255 3.87 2.45 -3.47
C ILE A 255 2.39 2.65 -3.21
N ARG A 256 1.71 3.27 -4.19
CA ARG A 256 0.26 3.39 -4.19
C ARG A 256 -0.31 2.80 -5.47
N ALA A 257 -1.40 2.05 -5.33
CA ALA A 257 -2.16 1.52 -6.44
C ALA A 257 -3.63 1.93 -6.32
N SER A 258 -4.26 2.29 -7.44
CA SER A 258 -5.70 2.49 -7.53
C SER A 258 -6.42 1.15 -7.63
N LEU A 259 -7.61 1.05 -7.06
CA LEU A 259 -8.45 -0.14 -7.13
C LEU A 259 -9.58 0.07 -8.14
N ASP A 260 -9.87 -0.94 -8.95
CA ASP A 260 -10.91 -0.89 -9.99
C ASP A 260 -12.34 -0.84 -9.39
N ARG A 261 -12.49 -1.31 -8.16
CA ARG A 261 -13.75 -1.31 -7.40
C ARG A 261 -13.48 -0.96 -5.96
N SER A 262 -14.36 -0.12 -5.39
CA SER A 262 -14.28 0.36 -4.00
C SER A 262 -15.34 -0.24 -3.08
N ARG A 263 -16.39 -0.85 -3.64
CA ARG A 263 -17.55 -1.33 -2.87
C ARG A 263 -17.14 -2.36 -1.81
N GLY A 264 -17.55 -2.11 -0.57
CA GLY A 264 -17.25 -2.97 0.57
C GLY A 264 -15.90 -2.70 1.23
N LEU A 265 -15.13 -1.74 0.72
CA LEU A 265 -13.87 -1.29 1.32
C LEU A 265 -14.10 -0.13 2.27
N ILE A 266 -13.34 -0.12 3.36
CA ILE A 266 -13.36 0.95 4.37
C ILE A 266 -11.95 1.53 4.45
N ASP A 267 -11.84 2.85 4.59
CA ASP A 267 -10.56 3.52 4.80
C ASP A 267 -9.85 2.99 6.05
N GLY A 268 -8.58 2.66 5.91
CA GLY A 268 -7.74 2.12 6.97
C GLY A 268 -7.68 0.60 7.07
N LEU A 269 -8.48 -0.16 6.28
CA LEU A 269 -8.38 -1.62 6.27
C LEU A 269 -6.99 -2.10 5.87
N GLY A 270 -6.44 -3.03 6.64
CA GLY A 270 -5.24 -3.77 6.24
C GLY A 270 -5.54 -4.77 5.14
N ALA A 271 -4.63 -4.91 4.19
CA ALA A 271 -4.76 -5.82 3.07
C ALA A 271 -3.42 -6.42 2.66
N ARG A 272 -3.47 -7.62 2.10
CA ARG A 272 -2.36 -8.23 1.38
C ARG A 272 -2.40 -7.78 -0.07
N VAL A 273 -1.28 -7.29 -0.56
CA VAL A 273 -1.08 -6.84 -1.94
C VAL A 273 -0.14 -7.80 -2.64
N LYS A 274 -0.57 -8.33 -3.78
CA LYS A 274 0.25 -9.17 -4.65
C LYS A 274 0.45 -8.42 -5.97
N ILE A 275 1.71 -8.15 -6.31
CA ILE A 275 2.11 -7.60 -7.59
C ILE A 275 2.53 -8.77 -8.47
N SER A 276 2.02 -8.86 -9.68
CA SER A 276 2.38 -9.90 -10.63
C SER A 276 2.92 -9.27 -11.90
N ARG A 277 4.21 -9.48 -12.18
CA ARG A 277 4.85 -9.00 -13.39
C ARG A 277 5.39 -10.16 -14.22
N LYS A 278 5.12 -10.14 -15.48
CA LYS A 278 5.68 -11.10 -16.43
C LYS A 278 7.00 -10.57 -16.98
N LEU A 279 8.07 -11.32 -16.78
CA LEU A 279 9.37 -11.09 -17.38
C LEU A 279 9.57 -12.07 -18.52
N ASP A 280 9.64 -11.57 -19.75
CA ASP A 280 9.79 -12.39 -20.94
C ASP A 280 11.23 -12.85 -21.14
N ARG A 281 11.38 -14.02 -21.80
CA ARG A 281 12.67 -14.59 -22.25
C ARG A 281 13.71 -14.76 -21.14
N ARG A 282 13.28 -15.25 -19.96
CA ARG A 282 14.17 -15.58 -18.86
C ARG A 282 14.49 -17.07 -18.83
N LEU A 283 15.69 -17.42 -18.41
CA LEU A 283 16.03 -18.80 -18.08
C LEU A 283 15.50 -19.08 -16.66
N VAL A 284 14.46 -19.89 -16.58
CA VAL A 284 13.77 -20.19 -15.32
C VAL A 284 14.09 -21.60 -14.88
N VAL A 285 14.55 -21.75 -13.64
CA VAL A 285 14.94 -23.01 -13.04
C VAL A 285 14.13 -23.24 -11.77
N PRO A 286 13.53 -24.43 -11.56
CA PRO A 286 12.86 -24.75 -10.31
C PRO A 286 13.81 -24.61 -9.10
N LYS A 287 13.32 -24.12 -7.96
CA LYS A 287 14.15 -23.92 -6.76
C LYS A 287 14.85 -25.20 -6.32
N LYS A 288 14.20 -26.35 -6.46
CA LYS A 288 14.76 -27.67 -6.13
C LYS A 288 15.97 -28.07 -6.98
N ALA A 289 16.15 -27.47 -8.18
CA ALA A 289 17.31 -27.72 -9.02
C ALA A 289 18.56 -26.95 -8.57
N VAL A 290 18.42 -25.95 -7.73
CA VAL A 290 19.51 -25.11 -7.22
C VAL A 290 19.95 -25.64 -5.86
N VAL A 291 21.18 -26.13 -5.77
CA VAL A 291 21.78 -26.63 -4.53
C VAL A 291 22.94 -25.74 -4.10
N LEU A 292 23.23 -25.72 -2.79
CA LEU A 292 24.37 -25.00 -2.26
C LEU A 292 25.58 -25.94 -2.14
N ARG A 293 26.68 -25.56 -2.76
CA ARG A 293 27.96 -26.26 -2.67
C ARG A 293 29.08 -25.27 -2.33
N SER A 294 29.77 -25.53 -1.22
CA SER A 294 30.84 -24.65 -0.72
C SER A 294 30.42 -23.17 -0.59
N GLY A 295 29.15 -22.93 -0.16
CA GLY A 295 28.60 -21.58 -0.01
C GLY A 295 28.17 -20.90 -1.32
N ARG A 296 28.21 -21.59 -2.45
CA ARG A 296 27.82 -21.08 -3.77
C ARG A 296 26.63 -21.84 -4.35
N GLN A 297 25.80 -21.17 -5.12
CA GLN A 297 24.68 -21.77 -5.82
C GLN A 297 25.18 -22.54 -7.06
N VAL A 298 24.68 -23.77 -7.18
CA VAL A 298 25.05 -24.71 -8.24
C VAL A 298 23.80 -25.33 -8.83
N VAL A 299 23.78 -25.46 -10.17
CA VAL A 299 22.81 -26.28 -10.90
C VAL A 299 23.57 -27.36 -11.65
N PHE A 300 23.11 -28.60 -11.54
CA PHE A 300 23.68 -29.68 -12.30
C PHE A 300 23.10 -29.75 -13.71
N THR A 301 23.97 -29.84 -14.74
CA THR A 301 23.57 -30.17 -16.10
C THR A 301 23.89 -31.65 -16.38
N TRP A 302 23.08 -32.24 -17.22
CA TRP A 302 23.27 -33.59 -17.70
C TRP A 302 23.96 -33.56 -19.07
N GLU A 303 25.10 -34.22 -19.20
CA GLU A 303 25.84 -34.40 -20.47
C GLU A 303 26.44 -35.80 -20.48
N ASP A 304 26.19 -36.56 -21.56
CA ASP A 304 26.75 -37.90 -21.84
C ASP A 304 26.68 -38.89 -20.64
N GLY A 305 25.54 -38.90 -19.93
CA GLY A 305 25.33 -39.80 -18.79
C GLY A 305 25.94 -39.33 -17.46
N LYS A 306 26.48 -38.12 -17.41
CA LYS A 306 27.13 -37.52 -16.23
C LYS A 306 26.45 -36.24 -15.78
N ALA A 307 26.51 -36.00 -14.48
CA ALA A 307 26.09 -34.74 -13.85
C ALA A 307 27.27 -33.77 -13.76
N LEU A 308 27.20 -32.64 -14.43
CA LEU A 308 28.21 -31.59 -14.38
C LEU A 308 27.66 -30.42 -13.60
N TRP A 309 28.35 -29.99 -12.53
CA TRP A 309 27.89 -28.83 -11.78
C TRP A 309 28.27 -27.54 -12.48
N ASN A 310 27.38 -26.57 -12.45
CA ASN A 310 27.61 -25.22 -12.95
C ASN A 310 27.33 -24.23 -11.84
N TYR A 311 28.26 -23.37 -11.56
CA TYR A 311 28.02 -22.23 -10.67
C TYR A 311 27.07 -21.28 -11.37
N VAL A 312 26.03 -20.82 -10.63
CA VAL A 312 25.00 -19.96 -11.18
C VAL A 312 24.83 -18.71 -10.32
N THR A 313 24.46 -17.62 -10.98
CA THR A 313 23.98 -16.41 -10.31
C THR A 313 22.47 -16.35 -10.52
N THR A 314 21.72 -16.41 -9.42
CA THR A 314 20.26 -16.27 -9.45
C THR A 314 19.87 -14.80 -9.35
N GLY A 315 18.88 -14.39 -10.12
CA GLY A 315 18.25 -13.07 -10.05
C GLY A 315 16.87 -13.13 -9.36
N ALA A 316 15.84 -12.64 -10.05
CA ALA A 316 14.47 -12.64 -9.53
C ALA A 316 13.99 -14.05 -9.16
N GLU A 317 13.23 -14.15 -8.07
CA GLU A 317 12.64 -15.40 -7.60
C GLU A 317 11.11 -15.28 -7.41
N ASN A 318 10.45 -16.42 -7.46
CA ASN A 318 9.08 -16.58 -7.01
C ASN A 318 8.96 -17.78 -6.05
N PHE A 319 7.74 -18.24 -5.79
CA PHE A 319 7.52 -19.35 -4.85
C PHE A 319 8.26 -20.64 -5.31
N ASP A 320 8.27 -20.96 -6.61
CA ASP A 320 8.70 -22.24 -7.13
C ASP A 320 10.04 -22.20 -7.88
N SER A 321 10.49 -21.02 -8.33
CA SER A 321 11.55 -20.92 -9.34
C SER A 321 12.46 -19.71 -9.12
N TYR A 322 13.70 -19.82 -9.66
CA TYR A 322 14.65 -18.72 -9.83
C TYR A 322 14.80 -18.36 -11.31
N VAL A 323 15.05 -17.10 -11.57
CA VAL A 323 15.64 -16.65 -12.85
C VAL A 323 17.15 -16.82 -12.76
N ILE A 324 17.78 -17.43 -13.76
CA ILE A 324 19.22 -17.53 -13.86
C ILE A 324 19.74 -16.37 -14.70
N GLU A 325 20.64 -15.60 -14.14
CA GLU A 325 21.30 -14.47 -14.80
C GLU A 325 22.60 -14.93 -15.49
N GLU A 326 23.37 -15.79 -14.81
CA GLU A 326 24.64 -16.30 -15.30
C GLU A 326 24.83 -17.76 -14.94
N GLY A 327 25.66 -18.46 -15.74
CA GLY A 327 26.11 -19.82 -15.46
C GLY A 327 25.41 -20.91 -16.27
N LEU A 328 24.29 -20.62 -16.96
CA LEU A 328 23.59 -21.58 -17.84
C LEU A 328 23.28 -20.95 -19.20
N ARG A 329 23.06 -21.84 -20.19
CA ARG A 329 22.69 -21.47 -21.57
C ARG A 329 21.37 -22.10 -21.98
N PRO A 330 20.60 -21.46 -22.88
CA PRO A 330 19.43 -22.08 -23.47
C PRO A 330 19.79 -23.39 -24.17
N GLY A 331 18.95 -24.43 -24.02
CA GLY A 331 19.12 -25.72 -24.61
C GLY A 331 19.87 -26.76 -23.76
N GLN A 332 20.52 -26.34 -22.65
CA GLN A 332 21.10 -27.27 -21.69
C GLN A 332 20.04 -28.13 -21.02
N ILE A 333 20.37 -29.35 -20.68
CA ILE A 333 19.51 -30.24 -19.88
C ILE A 333 19.98 -30.13 -18.45
N ILE A 334 19.12 -29.62 -17.57
CA ILE A 334 19.38 -29.47 -16.14
C ILE A 334 18.75 -30.60 -15.34
N ILE A 335 19.41 -31.00 -14.26
CA ILE A 335 18.87 -31.94 -13.29
C ILE A 335 18.01 -31.20 -12.30
N VAL A 336 16.75 -31.59 -12.16
CA VAL A 336 15.76 -30.90 -11.30
C VAL A 336 15.40 -31.66 -10.06
N ASP A 337 15.72 -32.96 -9.99
CA ASP A 337 15.48 -33.82 -8.82
C ASP A 337 16.55 -34.89 -8.70
N GLY A 338 16.81 -35.41 -7.51
CA GLY A 338 17.88 -36.37 -7.25
C GLY A 338 19.29 -35.77 -7.26
N ASN A 339 19.41 -34.44 -7.03
CA ASN A 339 20.66 -33.67 -7.16
C ASN A 339 21.36 -33.40 -5.81
N GLU A 340 20.77 -33.81 -4.67
CA GLU A 340 21.29 -33.44 -3.35
C GLU A 340 22.67 -34.05 -3.04
N ASP A 341 22.91 -35.30 -3.47
CA ASP A 341 24.14 -36.05 -3.18
C ASP A 341 25.09 -36.21 -4.38
N LEU A 342 24.79 -35.52 -5.49
CA LEU A 342 25.63 -35.59 -6.70
C LEU A 342 26.96 -34.88 -6.52
N ALA A 343 28.03 -35.50 -6.99
CA ALA A 343 29.32 -34.85 -7.17
C ALA A 343 29.52 -34.46 -8.65
N HIS A 344 30.54 -33.69 -8.92
CA HIS A 344 30.91 -33.33 -10.30
C HIS A 344 31.34 -34.58 -11.06
N GLU A 345 30.85 -34.74 -12.29
CA GLU A 345 31.06 -35.92 -13.16
C GLU A 345 30.47 -37.23 -12.62
N SER A 346 29.58 -37.20 -11.62
CA SER A 346 28.89 -38.40 -11.19
C SER A 346 28.10 -39.04 -12.32
N PRO A 347 28.22 -40.37 -12.55
CA PRO A 347 27.34 -41.05 -13.46
C PRO A 347 25.89 -41.03 -12.95
N VAL A 348 24.93 -40.75 -13.81
CA VAL A 348 23.51 -40.65 -13.44
C VAL A 348 22.62 -41.27 -14.49
N VAL A 349 21.48 -41.79 -14.07
CA VAL A 349 20.46 -42.36 -14.96
C VAL A 349 19.25 -41.43 -14.96
N VAL A 350 18.89 -40.93 -16.15
CA VAL A 350 17.72 -40.08 -16.33
C VAL A 350 16.47 -40.97 -16.31
N VAL A 351 15.51 -40.58 -15.44
CA VAL A 351 14.22 -41.28 -15.30
C VAL A 351 13.12 -40.55 -16.06
N ARG A 352 13.19 -39.24 -16.09
CA ARG A 352 12.18 -38.39 -16.75
C ARG A 352 12.80 -37.09 -17.30
#